data_c2c0a21afd1d77704aea8f55c14bc3f3
#
_entry.id   c2c0a21afd1d77704aea8f55c14bc3f3
#
_cell.length_a   1.000
_cell.length_b   1.000
_cell.length_c   1.000
_cell.angle_alpha   90.00
_cell.angle_beta   90.00
_cell.angle_gamma   90.00
#
_symmetry.space_group_name_H-M   'P 1'
#
loop_
_entity.id
_entity.type
_entity.pdbx_description
1 polymer ?
#
loop_
_entity_poly.entity_id
_entity_poly.type
_entity_poly.pdbx_seq_one_letter_code
_entity_poly.pdbx_strand_id
1 'polypeptide(L)'
;GTRGAAVARGALDSSGRRPQLTDMEVIWRQYPKVLGRGHYGHRLLIDTDGYLWITSGDRHKFTPAQDMQSNIGKILRLHDDGSVPEDNPFVNYLESDPNVDDEAVYGEIWALGVRNPLGIAQAPDGRIWEVEMGPLHGDEINLVKRAANYGYPEVSNGDHYDQREIPDHDTRPEFDAPAIWWKPTIAPGDMIIYDGDSFKAWRGDALVAGLASRAIIRVELKKDGSAEEVERYDMGQRIRALAEGPDGAVWVLEDERRDQGGRLLKLTP
;
A
#
# COMPACT_ATOMS: atom_id res chain seq x y z
N GLY A 1 5.86 25.29 -1.42
CA GLY A 1 6.21 24.69 -2.72
C GLY A 1 5.59 23.31 -2.90
N THR A 2 5.64 22.81 -4.10
CA THR A 2 5.20 21.45 -4.45
C THR A 2 6.16 20.39 -3.89
N ARG A 3 5.64 19.19 -3.61
CA ARG A 3 6.38 18.06 -3.03
C ARG A 3 5.94 16.76 -3.68
N GLY A 4 6.87 15.84 -3.77
CA GLY A 4 6.65 14.46 -4.16
C GLY A 4 7.61 13.57 -3.37
N ALA A 5 7.30 12.30 -3.24
CA ALA A 5 8.23 11.35 -2.66
C ALA A 5 9.28 10.92 -3.67
N ALA A 6 10.29 10.24 -3.16
CA ALA A 6 11.31 9.57 -3.96
C ALA A 6 11.71 8.27 -3.26
N VAL A 7 12.12 7.29 -4.05
CA VAL A 7 12.79 6.08 -3.58
C VAL A 7 14.23 6.14 -3.99
N ALA A 8 15.12 5.81 -3.07
CA ALA A 8 16.55 5.71 -3.32
C ALA A 8 17.06 4.35 -2.84
N ARG A 9 18.08 3.82 -3.50
CA ARG A 9 18.84 2.66 -3.06
C ARG A 9 20.29 3.08 -2.72
N GLY A 10 20.96 2.27 -1.94
CA GLY A 10 22.36 2.47 -1.57
C GLY A 10 22.94 1.22 -0.97
N ALA A 11 24.25 1.15 -0.87
CA ALA A 11 24.95 0.07 -0.19
C ALA A 11 24.99 0.32 1.33
N LEU A 12 24.71 -0.72 2.13
CA LEU A 12 24.89 -0.65 3.58
C LEU A 12 26.31 -1.05 3.95
N ASP A 13 27.13 -0.07 4.32
CA ASP A 13 28.45 -0.32 4.92
C ASP A 13 28.30 -0.49 6.45
N SER A 14 28.51 -1.71 6.91
CA SER A 14 28.50 -2.10 8.33
C SER A 14 29.90 -2.39 8.88
N SER A 15 30.98 -2.09 8.15
CA SER A 15 32.34 -2.34 8.56
C SER A 15 32.81 -1.43 9.70
N GLY A 16 32.20 -0.24 9.82
CA GLY A 16 32.50 0.75 10.84
C GLY A 16 31.68 0.54 12.14
N ARG A 17 32.02 1.36 13.16
CA ARG A 17 31.29 1.36 14.44
C ARG A 17 29.81 1.76 14.30
N ARG A 18 29.46 2.51 13.27
CA ARG A 18 28.08 2.92 12.93
C ARG A 18 27.82 2.57 11.48
N PRO A 19 26.78 1.80 11.19
CA PRO A 19 26.36 1.53 9.81
C PRO A 19 26.07 2.83 9.05
N GLN A 20 26.45 2.87 7.78
CA GLN A 20 26.23 4.01 6.87
C GLN A 20 25.66 3.51 5.55
N LEU A 21 24.81 4.33 4.93
CA LEU A 21 24.40 4.12 3.56
C LEU A 21 25.36 4.90 2.65
N THR A 22 25.99 4.18 1.71
CA THR A 22 26.89 4.74 0.69
C THR A 22 26.27 4.57 -0.69
N ASP A 23 26.83 5.22 -1.69
CA ASP A 23 26.46 5.09 -3.10
C ASP A 23 24.95 5.29 -3.33
N MET A 24 24.39 6.31 -2.67
CA MET A 24 22.98 6.64 -2.71
C MET A 24 22.54 7.11 -4.09
N GLU A 25 21.62 6.38 -4.70
CA GLU A 25 21.01 6.69 -6.00
C GLU A 25 19.50 6.81 -5.85
N VAL A 26 18.91 7.88 -6.41
CA VAL A 26 17.44 8.02 -6.48
C VAL A 26 16.94 7.30 -7.73
N ILE A 27 16.21 6.22 -7.52
CA ILE A 27 15.71 5.31 -8.57
C ILE A 27 14.26 5.58 -8.98
N TRP A 28 13.50 6.32 -8.19
CA TRP A 28 12.13 6.69 -8.53
C TRP A 28 11.72 8.02 -7.89
N ARG A 29 10.80 8.72 -8.53
CA ARG A 29 10.20 9.98 -8.05
C ARG A 29 8.72 10.01 -8.32
N GLN A 30 7.94 10.46 -7.33
CA GLN A 30 6.53 10.75 -7.51
C GLN A 30 6.34 11.94 -8.46
N TYR A 31 5.49 11.78 -9.46
CA TYR A 31 5.17 12.78 -10.48
C TYR A 31 3.65 12.88 -10.72
N PRO A 32 3.10 14.07 -10.91
CA PRO A 32 3.76 15.37 -10.70
C PRO A 32 3.98 15.68 -9.22
N LYS A 33 4.88 16.64 -8.90
CA LYS A 33 4.98 17.17 -7.55
C LYS A 33 3.80 18.10 -7.28
N VAL A 34 3.13 17.92 -6.14
CA VAL A 34 1.91 18.64 -5.79
C VAL A 34 2.01 19.38 -4.46
N LEU A 35 1.13 20.38 -4.24
CA LEU A 35 1.00 21.04 -2.95
C LEU A 35 0.39 20.08 -1.93
N GLY A 36 0.81 20.20 -0.67
CA GLY A 36 0.29 19.41 0.46
C GLY A 36 1.26 18.38 1.00
N ARG A 37 0.89 17.77 2.13
CA ARG A 37 1.75 16.85 2.90
C ARG A 37 1.08 15.53 3.24
N GLY A 38 -0.15 15.29 2.79
CA GLY A 38 -0.91 14.07 3.07
C GLY A 38 -0.84 13.03 1.96
N HIS A 39 -1.31 11.85 2.27
CA HIS A 39 -1.50 10.71 1.38
C HIS A 39 -0.30 10.42 0.47
N TYR A 40 0.85 10.19 1.07
CA TYR A 40 2.01 9.75 0.30
C TYR A 40 1.90 8.25 -0.07
N GLY A 41 1.27 7.43 0.80
CA GLY A 41 1.37 5.99 0.70
C GLY A 41 2.82 5.55 1.00
N HIS A 42 3.52 5.12 -0.03
CA HIS A 42 4.96 4.81 -0.09
C HIS A 42 5.40 3.65 0.80
N ARG A 43 4.64 2.57 0.71
CA ARG A 43 5.16 1.27 1.12
C ARG A 43 5.99 0.68 -0.01
N LEU A 44 7.03 -0.04 0.37
CA LEU A 44 7.93 -0.72 -0.54
C LEU A 44 7.87 -2.21 -0.24
N LEU A 45 7.87 -3.01 -1.31
CA LEU A 45 8.00 -4.45 -1.24
C LEU A 45 8.98 -4.89 -2.33
N ILE A 46 9.94 -5.73 -1.98
CA ILE A 46 10.68 -6.54 -2.97
C ILE A 46 10.03 -7.92 -2.96
N ASP A 47 9.47 -8.32 -4.07
CA ASP A 47 8.84 -9.63 -4.20
C ASP A 47 9.87 -10.76 -4.39
N THR A 48 9.39 -12.00 -4.41
CA THR A 48 10.27 -13.18 -4.56
C THR A 48 10.94 -13.27 -5.93
N ASP A 49 10.44 -12.54 -6.94
CA ASP A 49 11.02 -12.45 -8.27
C ASP A 49 12.03 -11.29 -8.39
N GLY A 50 12.18 -10.48 -7.33
CA GLY A 50 13.11 -9.37 -7.24
C GLY A 50 12.58 -8.03 -7.78
N TYR A 51 11.28 -7.92 -8.07
CA TYR A 51 10.68 -6.65 -8.46
C TYR A 51 10.41 -5.76 -7.25
N LEU A 52 10.65 -4.47 -7.45
CA LEU A 52 10.30 -3.41 -6.50
C LEU A 52 8.86 -2.95 -6.74
N TRP A 53 8.00 -3.12 -5.74
CA TRP A 53 6.66 -2.57 -5.70
C TRP A 53 6.65 -1.29 -4.86
N ILE A 54 5.97 -0.26 -5.36
CA ILE A 54 5.82 1.02 -4.68
C ILE A 54 4.35 1.38 -4.64
N THR A 55 3.82 1.68 -3.45
CA THR A 55 2.50 2.28 -3.34
C THR A 55 2.61 3.80 -3.37
N SER A 56 1.79 4.47 -4.17
CA SER A 56 1.80 5.92 -4.34
C SER A 56 0.40 6.48 -4.11
N GLY A 57 0.19 7.20 -3.00
CA GLY A 57 -1.12 7.74 -2.62
C GLY A 57 -1.56 8.93 -3.48
N ASP A 58 -2.85 9.26 -3.43
CA ASP A 58 -3.51 10.29 -4.23
C ASP A 58 -3.13 11.74 -3.86
N ARG A 59 -2.35 11.94 -2.82
CA ARG A 59 -1.89 13.24 -2.32
C ARG A 59 -3.02 14.23 -2.02
N HIS A 60 -4.23 13.75 -1.75
CA HIS A 60 -5.47 14.53 -1.63
C HIS A 60 -5.81 15.30 -2.92
N LYS A 61 -5.52 14.72 -4.10
CA LYS A 61 -5.76 15.37 -5.40
C LYS A 61 -6.90 14.74 -6.19
N PHE A 62 -7.40 13.59 -5.74
CA PHE A 62 -8.51 12.87 -6.37
C PHE A 62 -8.19 12.43 -7.80
N THR A 63 -8.47 13.26 -8.80
CA THR A 63 -8.39 12.97 -10.23
C THR A 63 -7.07 12.34 -10.71
N PRO A 64 -5.87 12.69 -10.19
CA PRO A 64 -4.64 12.02 -10.62
C PRO A 64 -4.62 10.51 -10.40
N ALA A 65 -5.47 9.96 -9.51
CA ALA A 65 -5.58 8.51 -9.34
C ALA A 65 -6.09 7.80 -10.60
N GLN A 66 -6.85 8.50 -11.45
CA GLN A 66 -7.34 8.01 -12.75
C GLN A 66 -6.50 8.51 -13.95
N ASP A 67 -5.59 9.45 -13.72
CA ASP A 67 -4.76 10.02 -14.78
C ASP A 67 -3.53 9.16 -15.04
N MET A 68 -3.40 8.65 -16.27
CA MET A 68 -2.26 7.81 -16.67
C MET A 68 -0.95 8.61 -16.84
N GLN A 69 -1.01 9.95 -16.92
CA GLN A 69 0.17 10.82 -16.95
C GLN A 69 0.73 11.12 -15.55
N SER A 70 0.23 10.43 -14.53
CA SER A 70 0.59 10.64 -13.14
C SER A 70 0.83 9.31 -12.44
N ASN A 71 1.90 9.20 -11.66
CA ASN A 71 2.09 8.07 -10.75
C ASN A 71 1.50 8.28 -9.35
N ILE A 72 0.63 9.30 -9.19
CA ILE A 72 -0.15 9.58 -7.98
C ILE A 72 -1.43 8.72 -7.98
N GLY A 73 -1.74 8.05 -6.86
CA GLY A 73 -2.89 7.15 -6.76
C GLY A 73 -2.70 5.84 -7.53
N LYS A 74 -1.50 5.28 -7.45
CA LYS A 74 -1.07 4.10 -8.23
C LYS A 74 -0.35 3.05 -7.38
N ILE A 75 -0.36 1.83 -7.87
CA ILE A 75 0.58 0.77 -7.48
C ILE A 75 1.54 0.57 -8.64
N LEU A 76 2.82 0.64 -8.36
CA LEU A 76 3.90 0.64 -9.33
C LEU A 76 4.75 -0.62 -9.19
N ARG A 77 5.30 -1.13 -10.30
CA ARG A 77 6.25 -2.24 -10.32
C ARG A 77 7.46 -1.86 -11.17
N LEU A 78 8.64 -1.99 -10.58
CA LEU A 78 9.93 -1.65 -11.18
C LEU A 78 10.95 -2.78 -10.95
N HIS A 79 12.04 -2.76 -11.69
CA HIS A 79 13.25 -3.44 -11.26
C HIS A 79 13.89 -2.72 -10.05
N ASP A 80 14.79 -3.37 -9.34
CA ASP A 80 15.47 -2.81 -8.15
C ASP A 80 16.38 -1.62 -8.47
N ASP A 81 16.68 -1.40 -9.75
CA ASP A 81 17.43 -0.24 -10.25
C ASP A 81 16.52 0.92 -10.69
N GLY A 82 15.20 0.76 -10.60
CA GLY A 82 14.20 1.74 -11.00
C GLY A 82 13.81 1.67 -12.47
N SER A 83 14.39 0.78 -13.27
CA SER A 83 13.98 0.56 -14.65
C SER A 83 12.60 -0.13 -14.72
N VAL A 84 11.88 0.12 -15.82
CA VAL A 84 10.53 -0.40 -16.04
C VAL A 84 10.61 -1.81 -16.62
N PRO A 85 9.93 -2.82 -16.02
CA PRO A 85 9.82 -4.16 -16.57
C PRO A 85 9.05 -4.17 -17.90
N GLU A 86 9.55 -4.90 -18.91
CA GLU A 86 8.93 -4.96 -20.24
C GLU A 86 7.53 -5.58 -20.24
N ASP A 87 7.20 -6.41 -19.23
CA ASP A 87 5.92 -7.07 -19.07
C ASP A 87 4.92 -6.29 -18.21
N ASN A 88 5.22 -5.06 -17.82
CA ASN A 88 4.24 -4.19 -17.16
C ASN A 88 3.05 -3.90 -18.08
N PRO A 89 1.84 -3.71 -17.51
CA PRO A 89 0.63 -3.64 -18.33
C PRO A 89 0.56 -2.46 -19.30
N PHE A 90 1.25 -1.37 -18.98
CA PHE A 90 1.11 -0.10 -19.70
C PHE A 90 2.40 0.39 -20.36
N VAL A 91 3.41 -0.47 -20.56
CA VAL A 91 4.69 -0.07 -21.19
C VAL A 91 4.51 0.48 -22.61
N ASN A 92 3.50 0.01 -23.34
CA ASN A 92 3.21 0.43 -24.71
C ASN A 92 2.02 1.41 -24.79
N TYR A 93 1.60 1.98 -23.68
CA TYR A 93 0.45 2.88 -23.64
C TYR A 93 0.66 4.13 -24.51
N LEU A 94 1.92 4.58 -24.64
CA LEU A 94 2.32 5.73 -25.48
C LEU A 94 2.10 5.53 -26.99
N GLU A 95 2.15 4.30 -27.46
CA GLU A 95 1.94 4.02 -28.90
C GLU A 95 0.53 4.38 -29.36
N SER A 96 -0.41 4.55 -28.42
CA SER A 96 -1.79 4.88 -28.66
C SER A 96 -2.10 6.39 -28.63
N ASP A 97 -1.20 7.24 -28.11
CA ASP A 97 -1.38 8.69 -28.02
C ASP A 97 -0.08 9.46 -28.34
N PRO A 98 0.07 9.95 -29.57
CA PRO A 98 1.27 10.66 -30.03
C PRO A 98 1.50 12.04 -29.38
N ASN A 99 0.57 12.53 -28.54
CA ASN A 99 0.70 13.83 -27.87
C ASN A 99 1.26 13.73 -26.46
N VAL A 100 1.69 12.54 -26.04
CA VAL A 100 2.19 12.32 -24.69
C VAL A 100 3.68 12.62 -24.61
N ASP A 101 4.06 13.30 -23.53
CA ASP A 101 5.42 13.69 -23.18
C ASP A 101 6.33 12.47 -22.94
N ASP A 102 7.58 12.50 -23.42
CA ASP A 102 8.59 11.45 -23.23
C ASP A 102 8.95 11.18 -21.74
N GLU A 103 8.54 12.07 -20.83
CA GLU A 103 8.68 11.89 -19.37
C GLU A 103 7.52 11.11 -18.72
N ALA A 104 6.65 10.50 -19.53
CA ALA A 104 5.45 9.85 -19.03
C ALA A 104 5.73 8.60 -18.21
N VAL A 105 5.02 8.50 -17.09
CA VAL A 105 5.20 7.50 -16.03
C VAL A 105 4.38 6.21 -16.23
N TYR A 106 3.78 5.99 -17.40
CA TYR A 106 2.84 4.89 -17.62
C TYR A 106 3.45 3.51 -17.45
N GLY A 107 4.65 3.35 -17.98
CA GLY A 107 5.31 2.05 -17.99
C GLY A 107 5.52 1.47 -16.59
N GLU A 108 5.67 2.32 -15.58
CA GLU A 108 5.86 1.87 -14.20
C GLU A 108 4.55 1.46 -13.49
N ILE A 109 3.38 1.86 -14.04
CA ILE A 109 2.08 1.60 -13.43
C ILE A 109 1.70 0.12 -13.59
N TRP A 110 1.37 -0.53 -12.46
CA TRP A 110 0.79 -1.86 -12.44
C TRP A 110 -0.73 -1.82 -12.28
N ALA A 111 -1.23 -0.97 -11.37
CA ALA A 111 -2.64 -0.75 -11.11
C ALA A 111 -2.90 0.71 -10.73
N LEU A 112 -4.12 1.17 -10.89
CA LEU A 112 -4.53 2.57 -10.68
C LEU A 112 -5.81 2.68 -9.85
N GLY A 113 -6.16 3.92 -9.50
CA GLY A 113 -7.40 4.19 -8.77
C GLY A 113 -7.34 3.86 -7.29
N VAL A 114 -6.14 3.92 -6.67
CA VAL A 114 -5.98 3.79 -5.22
C VAL A 114 -5.90 5.16 -4.55
N ARG A 115 -6.35 5.23 -3.30
CA ARG A 115 -6.37 6.49 -2.54
C ARG A 115 -5.12 6.70 -1.68
N ASN A 116 -4.92 5.89 -0.67
CA ASN A 116 -3.79 6.01 0.26
C ASN A 116 -3.37 4.63 0.76
N PRO A 117 -2.71 3.84 -0.06
CA PRO A 117 -2.25 2.50 0.29
C PRO A 117 -1.10 2.57 1.28
N LEU A 118 -1.32 2.02 2.47
CA LEU A 118 -0.41 2.09 3.61
C LEU A 118 0.22 0.75 4.00
N GLY A 119 -0.12 -0.32 3.30
CA GLY A 119 0.51 -1.64 3.41
C GLY A 119 0.54 -2.33 2.07
N ILE A 120 1.59 -3.09 1.78
CA ILE A 120 1.69 -3.98 0.62
C ILE A 120 2.52 -5.20 1.03
N ALA A 121 2.06 -6.39 0.68
CA ALA A 121 2.72 -7.63 1.04
C ALA A 121 2.48 -8.72 -0.01
N GLN A 122 3.43 -9.65 -0.14
CA GLN A 122 3.28 -10.83 -0.97
C GLN A 122 2.84 -12.02 -0.12
N ALA A 123 1.79 -12.71 -0.58
CA ALA A 123 1.35 -13.97 0.00
C ALA A 123 2.25 -15.15 -0.41
N PRO A 124 2.26 -16.26 0.35
CA PRO A 124 3.06 -17.44 0.02
C PRO A 124 2.74 -18.06 -1.35
N ASP A 125 1.57 -17.79 -1.89
CA ASP A 125 1.16 -18.22 -3.23
C ASP A 125 1.59 -17.26 -4.36
N GLY A 126 2.37 -16.22 -4.02
CA GLY A 126 2.92 -15.24 -4.95
C GLY A 126 2.02 -14.03 -5.21
N ARG A 127 0.75 -14.05 -4.78
CA ARG A 127 -0.16 -12.92 -4.97
C ARG A 127 0.26 -11.72 -4.13
N ILE A 128 0.13 -10.53 -4.71
CA ILE A 128 0.37 -9.26 -4.03
C ILE A 128 -0.95 -8.70 -3.52
N TRP A 129 -0.95 -8.23 -2.28
CA TRP A 129 -2.07 -7.62 -1.61
C TRP A 129 -1.66 -6.26 -1.05
N GLU A 130 -2.59 -5.33 -1.07
CA GLU A 130 -2.39 -4.03 -0.43
C GLU A 130 -3.56 -3.68 0.49
N VAL A 131 -3.32 -2.81 1.48
CA VAL A 131 -4.34 -2.21 2.33
C VAL A 131 -4.29 -0.70 2.22
N GLU A 132 -5.45 -0.09 2.03
CA GLU A 132 -5.54 1.35 1.91
C GLU A 132 -6.56 2.00 2.86
N MET A 133 -6.30 3.26 3.14
CA MET A 133 -7.20 4.11 3.92
C MET A 133 -8.21 4.78 2.98
N GLY A 134 -9.46 4.43 3.13
CA GLY A 134 -10.59 5.04 2.47
C GLY A 134 -10.86 6.48 2.90
N PRO A 135 -11.90 7.14 2.35
CA PRO A 135 -12.27 8.49 2.76
C PRO A 135 -12.91 8.53 4.17
N LEU A 136 -14.18 8.89 4.34
CA LEU A 136 -14.79 8.91 5.67
C LEU A 136 -14.88 7.51 6.30
N HIS A 137 -15.10 6.49 5.49
CA HIS A 137 -15.09 5.05 5.77
C HIS A 137 -14.50 4.33 4.57
N GLY A 138 -14.77 3.00 4.41
CA GLY A 138 -14.36 2.27 3.23
C GLY A 138 -12.85 2.05 3.15
N ASP A 139 -12.17 1.89 4.31
CA ASP A 139 -10.82 1.32 4.31
C ASP A 139 -10.92 -0.10 3.74
N GLU A 140 -9.93 -0.55 2.97
CA GLU A 140 -10.09 -1.77 2.20
C GLU A 140 -8.78 -2.55 2.01
N ILE A 141 -8.90 -3.85 1.71
CA ILE A 141 -7.82 -4.67 1.20
C ILE A 141 -8.14 -5.03 -0.25
N ASN A 142 -7.17 -4.85 -1.12
CA ASN A 142 -7.22 -5.18 -2.52
C ASN A 142 -6.23 -6.31 -2.87
N LEU A 143 -6.69 -7.29 -3.68
CA LEU A 143 -5.79 -8.16 -4.42
C LEU A 143 -5.21 -7.36 -5.58
N VAL A 144 -3.90 -7.14 -5.60
CA VAL A 144 -3.23 -6.34 -6.63
C VAL A 144 -3.19 -7.10 -7.96
N LYS A 145 -4.11 -6.78 -8.86
CA LYS A 145 -4.21 -7.40 -10.18
C LYS A 145 -3.52 -6.56 -11.25
N ARG A 146 -3.02 -7.22 -12.30
CA ARG A 146 -2.41 -6.56 -13.45
C ARG A 146 -3.43 -5.70 -14.20
N ALA A 147 -3.12 -4.43 -14.43
CA ALA A 147 -3.97 -3.45 -15.12
C ALA A 147 -5.30 -3.14 -14.40
N ALA A 148 -5.45 -3.49 -13.12
CA ALA A 148 -6.66 -3.21 -12.35
C ALA A 148 -6.87 -1.70 -12.16
N ASN A 149 -8.14 -1.29 -12.09
CA ASN A 149 -8.56 0.03 -11.68
C ASN A 149 -9.52 -0.09 -10.50
N TYR A 150 -9.06 0.29 -9.30
CA TYR A 150 -9.86 0.24 -8.06
C TYR A 150 -10.82 1.43 -7.91
N GLY A 151 -10.82 2.33 -8.88
CA GLY A 151 -11.89 3.29 -9.13
C GLY A 151 -11.81 4.60 -8.36
N TYR A 152 -11.00 4.73 -7.29
CA TYR A 152 -10.91 6.03 -6.61
C TYR A 152 -10.45 7.14 -7.57
N PRO A 153 -11.05 8.33 -7.56
CA PRO A 153 -12.10 8.85 -6.66
C PRO A 153 -13.54 8.68 -7.21
N GLU A 154 -13.75 7.95 -8.28
CA GLU A 154 -15.06 7.81 -8.94
C GLU A 154 -15.96 6.78 -8.26
N VAL A 155 -15.36 5.85 -7.51
CA VAL A 155 -16.03 4.84 -6.71
C VAL A 155 -15.28 4.62 -5.39
N SER A 156 -15.99 4.34 -4.30
CA SER A 156 -15.47 3.95 -3.00
C SER A 156 -16.62 3.50 -2.11
N ASN A 157 -16.41 2.51 -1.24
CA ASN A 157 -17.39 2.11 -0.20
C ASN A 157 -17.39 3.07 1.01
N GLY A 158 -16.76 4.23 0.87
CA GLY A 158 -16.78 5.32 1.85
C GLY A 158 -17.01 6.66 1.16
N ASP A 159 -17.61 7.59 1.89
CA ASP A 159 -18.01 8.90 1.40
C ASP A 159 -16.93 9.97 1.62
N HIS A 160 -17.09 11.13 0.98
CA HIS A 160 -16.24 12.29 1.27
C HIS A 160 -16.38 12.73 2.74
N TYR A 161 -15.35 13.36 3.29
CA TYR A 161 -15.39 13.88 4.67
C TYR A 161 -16.46 14.95 4.90
N ASP A 162 -16.92 15.62 3.86
CA ASP A 162 -18.05 16.57 3.88
C ASP A 162 -19.42 15.88 3.67
N GLN A 163 -19.44 14.55 3.71
CA GLN A 163 -20.61 13.67 3.57
C GLN A 163 -21.24 13.68 2.17
N ARG A 164 -20.57 14.20 1.15
CA ARG A 164 -20.99 13.93 -0.22
C ARG A 164 -20.72 12.48 -0.56
N GLU A 165 -21.72 11.85 -1.12
CA GLU A 165 -21.64 10.45 -1.53
C GLU A 165 -20.60 10.24 -2.63
N ILE A 166 -19.90 9.11 -2.55
CA ILE A 166 -19.15 8.50 -3.65
C ILE A 166 -19.90 7.22 -3.99
N PRO A 167 -20.15 6.91 -5.27
CA PRO A 167 -20.82 5.66 -5.65
C PRO A 167 -20.10 4.44 -5.05
N ASP A 168 -20.85 3.51 -4.48
CA ASP A 168 -20.32 2.24 -3.98
C ASP A 168 -19.91 1.31 -5.13
N HIS A 169 -18.96 0.40 -4.90
CA HIS A 169 -18.44 -0.54 -5.91
C HIS A 169 -19.50 -1.45 -6.53
N ASP A 170 -20.56 -1.81 -5.79
CA ASP A 170 -21.65 -2.62 -6.31
C ASP A 170 -22.48 -1.90 -7.40
N THR A 171 -22.39 -0.57 -7.45
CA THR A 171 -23.07 0.26 -8.47
C THR A 171 -22.18 0.56 -9.69
N ARG A 172 -20.89 0.24 -9.64
CA ARG A 172 -19.89 0.58 -10.65
C ARG A 172 -19.02 -0.65 -11.01
N PRO A 173 -19.61 -1.66 -11.68
CA PRO A 173 -18.95 -2.94 -11.95
C PRO A 173 -17.76 -2.86 -12.94
N GLU A 174 -17.55 -1.74 -13.57
CA GLU A 174 -16.38 -1.48 -14.43
C GLU A 174 -15.07 -1.29 -13.65
N PHE A 175 -15.15 -1.06 -12.32
CA PHE A 175 -14.01 -0.97 -11.43
C PHE A 175 -13.79 -2.27 -10.65
N ASP A 176 -12.56 -2.55 -10.30
CA ASP A 176 -12.23 -3.69 -9.46
C ASP A 176 -12.66 -3.43 -8.01
N ALA A 177 -13.58 -4.23 -7.51
CA ALA A 177 -14.03 -4.12 -6.13
C ALA A 177 -12.98 -4.67 -5.15
N PRO A 178 -12.92 -4.12 -3.91
CA PRO A 178 -12.04 -4.63 -2.88
C PRO A 178 -12.41 -6.05 -2.43
N ALA A 179 -11.41 -6.80 -1.96
CA ALA A 179 -11.62 -8.13 -1.40
C ALA A 179 -12.38 -8.09 -0.06
N ILE A 180 -12.15 -7.05 0.71
CA ILE A 180 -12.88 -6.70 1.96
C ILE A 180 -12.78 -5.20 2.20
N TRP A 181 -13.78 -4.61 2.83
CA TRP A 181 -13.78 -3.22 3.27
C TRP A 181 -14.47 -3.03 4.62
N TRP A 182 -14.22 -1.89 5.27
CA TRP A 182 -14.68 -1.62 6.64
C TRP A 182 -15.51 -0.34 6.77
N LYS A 183 -16.63 -0.49 7.48
CA LYS A 183 -17.47 0.60 8.02
C LYS A 183 -17.91 0.19 9.42
N PRO A 184 -17.50 0.87 10.49
CA PRO A 184 -16.67 2.09 10.50
C PRO A 184 -15.21 1.84 10.11
N THR A 185 -14.48 2.93 9.86
CA THR A 185 -13.05 2.91 9.53
C THR A 185 -12.21 2.22 10.59
N ILE A 186 -11.24 1.42 10.17
CA ILE A 186 -10.16 0.88 11.01
C ILE A 186 -8.93 1.79 11.02
N ALA A 187 -8.80 2.65 9.99
CA ALA A 187 -7.65 3.47 9.65
C ALA A 187 -6.37 2.63 9.63
N PRO A 188 -6.13 1.85 8.57
CA PRO A 188 -4.96 0.99 8.49
C PRO A 188 -3.67 1.81 8.50
N GLY A 189 -2.66 1.32 9.19
CA GLY A 189 -1.33 1.93 9.25
C GLY A 189 -0.28 1.10 8.55
N ASP A 190 -0.52 -0.21 8.43
CA ASP A 190 0.37 -1.19 7.84
C ASP A 190 -0.35 -2.53 7.64
N MET A 191 0.27 -3.42 6.85
CA MET A 191 -0.15 -4.81 6.69
C MET A 191 1.06 -5.70 6.43
N ILE A 192 1.07 -6.87 7.07
CA ILE A 192 1.94 -7.99 6.70
C ILE A 192 1.07 -9.21 6.37
N ILE A 193 1.61 -10.15 5.58
CA ILE A 193 1.05 -11.49 5.46
C ILE A 193 1.96 -12.41 6.25
N TYR A 194 1.41 -13.07 7.26
CA TYR A 194 2.18 -13.87 8.19
C TYR A 194 2.58 -15.22 7.56
N ASP A 195 3.86 -15.58 7.62
CA ASP A 195 4.38 -16.87 7.11
C ASP A 195 5.21 -17.65 8.14
N GLY A 196 5.34 -17.15 9.37
CA GLY A 196 6.12 -17.76 10.43
C GLY A 196 5.49 -19.01 11.06
N ASP A 197 6.28 -19.67 11.89
CA ASP A 197 5.89 -20.90 12.59
C ASP A 197 5.36 -20.69 14.01
N SER A 198 5.54 -19.50 14.60
CA SER A 198 5.12 -19.22 15.97
C SER A 198 3.60 -19.21 16.11
N PHE A 199 2.88 -18.63 15.16
CA PHE A 199 1.42 -18.58 15.12
C PHE A 199 0.89 -19.37 13.92
N LYS A 200 0.99 -20.69 13.96
CA LYS A 200 0.66 -21.57 12.81
C LYS A 200 -0.72 -21.36 12.22
N ALA A 201 -1.70 -20.96 13.06
CA ALA A 201 -3.06 -20.70 12.62
C ALA A 201 -3.20 -19.37 11.83
N TRP A 202 -2.16 -18.54 11.82
CA TRP A 202 -2.17 -17.25 11.09
C TRP A 202 -1.47 -17.33 9.74
N ARG A 203 -0.84 -18.45 9.43
CA ARG A 203 -0.02 -18.61 8.24
C ARG A 203 -0.84 -18.41 6.96
N GLY A 204 -0.43 -17.46 6.14
CA GLY A 204 -1.12 -17.04 4.92
C GLY A 204 -2.18 -15.95 5.13
N ASP A 205 -2.51 -15.60 6.37
CA ASP A 205 -3.45 -14.52 6.68
C ASP A 205 -2.74 -13.16 6.69
N ALA A 206 -3.49 -12.12 6.34
CA ALA A 206 -3.04 -10.76 6.52
C ALA A 206 -3.26 -10.32 7.98
N LEU A 207 -2.28 -9.63 8.54
CA LEU A 207 -2.39 -8.91 9.80
C LEU A 207 -2.34 -7.42 9.52
N VAL A 208 -3.41 -6.71 9.84
CA VAL A 208 -3.55 -5.26 9.59
C VAL A 208 -3.38 -4.49 10.88
N ALA A 209 -2.50 -3.49 10.86
CA ALA A 209 -2.31 -2.55 11.96
C ALA A 209 -3.41 -1.48 11.91
N GLY A 210 -4.30 -1.47 12.89
CA GLY A 210 -5.42 -0.52 12.95
C GLY A 210 -5.13 0.68 13.86
N LEU A 211 -5.17 1.89 13.31
CA LEU A 211 -4.97 3.12 14.05
C LEU A 211 -6.25 3.57 14.77
N ALA A 212 -7.39 3.58 14.07
CA ALA A 212 -8.67 3.98 14.65
C ALA A 212 -9.27 2.83 15.47
N SER A 213 -9.19 1.61 14.96
CA SER A 213 -9.66 0.42 15.67
C SER A 213 -8.82 0.05 16.89
N ARG A 214 -7.58 0.55 17.02
CA ARG A 214 -6.62 0.23 18.08
C ARG A 214 -6.36 -1.26 18.25
N ALA A 215 -6.34 -1.97 17.13
CA ALA A 215 -6.32 -3.42 17.10
C ALA A 215 -5.34 -3.92 16.04
N ILE A 216 -4.94 -5.17 16.16
CA ILE A 216 -4.44 -5.97 15.06
C ILE A 216 -5.64 -6.74 14.51
N ILE A 217 -5.87 -6.64 13.21
CA ILE A 217 -6.99 -7.29 12.53
C ILE A 217 -6.43 -8.41 11.69
N ARG A 218 -6.88 -9.64 11.95
CA ARG A 218 -6.52 -10.82 11.19
C ARG A 218 -7.55 -11.07 10.09
N VAL A 219 -7.07 -11.18 8.87
CA VAL A 219 -7.89 -11.34 7.67
C VAL A 219 -7.45 -12.58 6.90
N GLU A 220 -8.35 -13.52 6.72
CA GLU A 220 -8.13 -14.69 5.86
C GLU A 220 -8.17 -14.25 4.40
N LEU A 221 -7.10 -14.54 3.63
CA LEU A 221 -6.99 -14.27 2.20
C LEU A 221 -7.37 -15.53 1.41
N LYS A 222 -8.53 -15.53 0.75
CA LYS A 222 -9.07 -16.72 0.10
C LYS A 222 -8.48 -16.92 -1.30
N LYS A 223 -8.52 -18.17 -1.78
CA LYS A 223 -7.99 -18.55 -3.10
C LYS A 223 -8.72 -17.89 -4.26
N ASP A 224 -10.01 -17.58 -4.09
CA ASP A 224 -10.83 -16.91 -5.08
C ASP A 224 -10.58 -15.39 -5.17
N GLY A 225 -9.69 -14.86 -4.32
CA GLY A 225 -9.34 -13.45 -4.27
C GLY A 225 -10.23 -12.63 -3.34
N SER A 226 -11.22 -13.22 -2.67
CA SER A 226 -11.97 -12.59 -1.58
C SER A 226 -11.17 -12.64 -0.27
N ALA A 227 -11.59 -11.86 0.71
CA ALA A 227 -10.99 -11.83 2.03
C ALA A 227 -12.06 -11.73 3.13
N GLU A 228 -11.74 -12.19 4.34
CA GLU A 228 -12.67 -12.17 5.47
C GLU A 228 -11.94 -11.82 6.78
N GLU A 229 -12.48 -10.85 7.53
CA GLU A 229 -11.98 -10.60 8.89
C GLU A 229 -12.39 -11.78 9.79
N VAL A 230 -11.39 -12.50 10.29
CA VAL A 230 -11.63 -13.69 11.13
C VAL A 230 -11.39 -13.41 12.59
N GLU A 231 -10.57 -12.41 12.93
CA GLU A 231 -10.28 -12.07 14.31
C GLU A 231 -9.78 -10.64 14.48
N ARG A 232 -10.04 -10.05 15.63
CA ARG A 232 -9.58 -8.70 15.97
C ARG A 232 -9.04 -8.69 17.40
N TYR A 233 -7.74 -8.39 17.53
CA TYR A 233 -7.04 -8.31 18.81
C TYR A 233 -7.00 -6.86 19.28
N ASP A 234 -7.80 -6.52 20.29
CA ASP A 234 -7.77 -5.18 20.90
C ASP A 234 -6.43 -4.96 21.61
N MET A 235 -5.70 -3.96 21.16
CA MET A 235 -4.40 -3.56 21.72
C MET A 235 -4.53 -2.37 22.67
N GLY A 236 -5.71 -1.75 22.76
CA GLY A 236 -5.96 -0.55 23.56
C GLY A 236 -5.25 0.70 23.06
N GLN A 237 -4.31 0.57 22.12
CA GLN A 237 -3.50 1.63 21.54
C GLN A 237 -3.55 1.59 20.02
N ARG A 238 -3.27 2.71 19.39
CA ARG A 238 -3.15 2.83 17.93
C ARG A 238 -1.95 2.01 17.46
N ILE A 239 -2.14 1.15 16.48
CA ILE A 239 -1.06 0.35 15.91
C ILE A 239 -0.63 0.97 14.58
N ARG A 240 0.67 1.29 14.46
CA ARG A 240 1.24 1.98 13.30
C ARG A 240 1.86 1.02 12.30
N ALA A 241 2.60 0.03 12.77
CA ALA A 241 3.32 -0.89 11.89
C ALA A 241 3.44 -2.28 12.52
N LEU A 242 3.58 -3.26 11.65
CA LEU A 242 3.81 -4.66 11.98
C LEU A 242 5.04 -5.16 11.22
N ALA A 243 5.75 -6.10 11.83
CA ALA A 243 6.82 -6.83 11.15
C ALA A 243 6.90 -8.25 11.70
N GLU A 244 7.11 -9.22 10.82
CA GLU A 244 7.48 -10.56 11.25
C GLU A 244 8.98 -10.63 11.51
N GLY A 245 9.36 -11.18 12.66
CA GLY A 245 10.73 -11.41 13.01
C GLY A 245 11.24 -12.77 12.49
N PRO A 246 12.55 -12.97 12.43
CA PRO A 246 13.14 -14.22 11.91
C PRO A 246 12.82 -15.45 12.78
N ASP A 247 12.31 -15.24 13.98
CA ASP A 247 11.84 -16.28 14.91
C ASP A 247 10.32 -16.51 14.82
N GLY A 248 9.66 -15.90 13.84
CA GLY A 248 8.20 -15.98 13.66
C GLY A 248 7.41 -15.14 14.66
N ALA A 249 8.05 -14.36 15.52
CA ALA A 249 7.35 -13.43 16.39
C ALA A 249 6.81 -12.24 15.60
N VAL A 250 5.67 -11.68 16.01
CA VAL A 250 5.15 -10.46 15.41
C VAL A 250 5.58 -9.25 16.23
N TRP A 251 6.31 -8.35 15.60
CA TRP A 251 6.69 -7.07 16.16
C TRP A 251 5.64 -6.02 15.84
N VAL A 252 5.26 -5.27 16.86
CA VAL A 252 4.15 -4.30 16.80
C VAL A 252 4.65 -2.94 17.25
N LEU A 253 4.50 -1.94 16.38
CA LEU A 253 4.82 -0.55 16.72
C LEU A 253 3.53 0.22 17.03
N GLU A 254 3.42 0.69 18.27
CA GLU A 254 2.35 1.61 18.67
C GLU A 254 2.60 3.01 18.12
N ASP A 255 1.50 3.70 17.77
CA ASP A 255 1.52 5.09 17.29
C ASP A 255 1.38 6.05 18.45
N GLU A 256 2.38 6.91 18.65
CA GLU A 256 2.31 7.95 19.65
C GLU A 256 1.22 8.98 19.33
N ARG A 257 0.40 9.32 20.29
CA ARG A 257 -0.56 10.42 20.18
C ARG A 257 -0.57 11.25 21.47
N ARG A 258 -0.23 12.52 21.39
CA ARG A 258 -0.34 13.49 22.48
C ARG A 258 0.39 13.06 23.76
N ASP A 259 1.71 12.92 23.70
CA ASP A 259 2.61 12.66 24.83
C ASP A 259 2.45 11.31 25.55
N GLN A 260 1.74 10.37 24.97
CA GLN A 260 1.71 8.98 25.40
C GLN A 260 2.67 8.17 24.54
N GLY A 261 3.93 8.11 24.88
CA GLY A 261 4.96 7.44 24.08
C GLY A 261 4.54 6.09 23.52
N GLY A 262 4.78 5.84 22.21
CA GLY A 262 4.55 4.56 21.58
C GLY A 262 5.54 3.50 22.04
N ARG A 263 5.11 2.24 22.11
CA ARG A 263 5.94 1.10 22.49
C ARG A 263 6.26 0.26 21.25
N LEU A 264 7.40 -0.42 21.28
CA LEU A 264 7.69 -1.54 20.41
C LEU A 264 7.43 -2.83 21.21
N LEU A 265 6.47 -3.61 20.78
CA LEU A 265 6.06 -4.86 21.41
C LEU A 265 6.51 -6.05 20.56
N LYS A 266 6.79 -7.16 21.22
CA LYS A 266 7.05 -8.45 20.59
C LYS A 266 5.98 -9.44 21.05
N LEU A 267 5.17 -9.94 20.12
CA LEU A 267 4.18 -10.98 20.37
C LEU A 267 4.81 -12.35 20.13
N THR A 268 4.66 -13.21 21.09
CA THR A 268 5.05 -14.62 21.04
C THR A 268 3.87 -15.47 21.52
N PRO A 269 3.78 -16.76 21.18
CA PRO A 269 2.75 -17.68 21.68
C PRO A 269 2.65 -17.74 23.19
#